data_9bba171c1df4185448f08343b516b165
#
_entry.id   9bba171c1df4185448f08343b516b165
#
_cell.length_a   1.000
_cell.length_b   1.000
_cell.length_c   1.000
_cell.angle_alpha   90.00
_cell.angle_beta   90.00
_cell.angle_gamma   90.00
#
_symmetry.space_group_name_H-M   'P 1'
#
loop_
_entity.id
_entity.type
_entity.pdbx_description
1 polymer ?
#
loop_
_entity_poly.entity_id
_entity_poly.type
_entity_poly.pdbx_seq_one_letter_code
_entity_poly.pdbx_strand_id
1 'polypeptide(L)'
;MKHHCVFIAFLAASLSSPALAGTSQGWGKGGAFGPYDAKIAQENASGEQFRIQGTCKSACTMFLGIRNVCVERSAVLMFHAGWEHGVITPAATARMTSQYNGALRSYVTSNHFMDTRDFHKIPGSVIISKFGYKECPKS
;
A
#
# COMPACT_ATOMS: atom_id res chain seq x y z
N MET A 1 -24.04 -40.28 -50.61
CA MET A 1 -23.49 -40.41 -49.24
C MET A 1 -23.10 -39.02 -48.77
N LYS A 2 -23.87 -38.46 -47.80
CA LYS A 2 -23.61 -37.13 -47.25
C LYS A 2 -22.89 -37.29 -45.92
N HIS A 3 -21.59 -36.87 -45.87
CA HIS A 3 -20.82 -36.89 -44.64
C HIS A 3 -21.11 -35.59 -43.86
N HIS A 4 -21.72 -35.72 -42.70
CA HIS A 4 -21.91 -34.60 -41.75
C HIS A 4 -20.71 -34.56 -40.83
N CYS A 5 -19.85 -33.52 -41.01
CA CYS A 5 -18.83 -33.24 -40.00
C CYS A 5 -19.45 -32.49 -38.83
N VAL A 6 -19.48 -33.14 -37.68
CA VAL A 6 -19.87 -32.51 -36.42
C VAL A 6 -18.65 -31.83 -35.84
N PHE A 7 -18.63 -30.49 -35.85
CA PHE A 7 -17.62 -29.71 -35.11
C PHE A 7 -18.01 -29.63 -33.63
N ILE A 8 -17.25 -30.31 -32.78
CA ILE A 8 -17.39 -30.19 -31.34
C ILE A 8 -16.54 -28.99 -30.92
N ALA A 9 -17.19 -27.88 -30.57
CA ALA A 9 -16.51 -26.69 -30.00
C ALA A 9 -16.22 -27.00 -28.52
N PHE A 10 -14.93 -27.14 -28.19
CA PHE A 10 -14.46 -27.17 -26.80
C PHE A 10 -14.49 -25.75 -26.24
N LEU A 11 -15.44 -25.48 -25.35
CA LEU A 11 -15.45 -24.27 -24.51
C LEU A 11 -14.39 -24.46 -23.41
N ALA A 12 -13.23 -23.83 -23.57
CA ALA A 12 -12.24 -23.76 -22.51
C ALA A 12 -12.74 -22.75 -21.44
N ALA A 13 -13.28 -23.28 -20.35
CA ALA A 13 -13.60 -22.49 -19.16
C ALA A 13 -12.29 -22.08 -18.48
N SER A 14 -11.90 -20.83 -18.64
CA SER A 14 -10.77 -20.23 -17.89
C SER A 14 -11.20 -20.14 -16.42
N LEU A 15 -10.67 -21.03 -15.59
CA LEU A 15 -10.75 -20.92 -14.13
C LEU A 15 -9.85 -19.78 -13.68
N SER A 16 -10.42 -18.57 -13.61
CA SER A 16 -9.75 -17.43 -12.97
C SER A 16 -9.75 -17.72 -11.46
N SER A 17 -8.61 -18.16 -10.93
CA SER A 17 -8.41 -18.22 -9.48
C SER A 17 -8.51 -16.79 -8.95
N PRO A 18 -9.32 -16.53 -7.89
CA PRO A 18 -9.32 -15.20 -7.27
C PRO A 18 -7.92 -14.90 -6.76
N ALA A 19 -7.30 -13.83 -7.27
CA ALA A 19 -6.05 -13.33 -6.72
C ALA A 19 -6.33 -12.91 -5.27
N LEU A 20 -5.54 -13.44 -4.31
CA LEU A 20 -5.66 -13.06 -2.91
C LEU A 20 -5.27 -11.58 -2.79
N ALA A 21 -6.19 -10.76 -2.28
CA ALA A 21 -5.95 -9.36 -2.00
C ALA A 21 -4.69 -9.20 -1.12
N GLY A 22 -3.77 -8.34 -1.52
CA GLY A 22 -2.54 -8.07 -0.78
C GLY A 22 -2.81 -7.37 0.55
N THR A 23 -1.95 -7.61 1.54
CA THR A 23 -2.04 -6.93 2.84
C THR A 23 -0.67 -6.46 3.32
N SER A 24 -0.66 -5.49 4.26
CA SER A 24 0.55 -5.04 4.94
C SER A 24 1.03 -6.02 6.03
N GLN A 25 0.34 -7.13 6.24
CA GLN A 25 0.75 -8.16 7.20
C GLN A 25 2.12 -8.73 6.81
N GLY A 26 3.03 -8.81 7.77
CA GLY A 26 4.42 -9.20 7.51
C GLY A 26 5.34 -8.05 7.07
N TRP A 27 4.79 -6.89 6.69
CA TRP A 27 5.53 -5.70 6.25
C TRP A 27 5.58 -4.58 7.28
N GLY A 28 4.84 -4.71 8.38
CA GLY A 28 4.57 -3.63 9.34
C GLY A 28 5.80 -3.05 10.05
N LYS A 29 6.94 -3.73 10.03
CA LYS A 29 8.16 -3.26 10.72
C LYS A 29 8.89 -2.13 9.96
N GLY A 30 8.62 -1.96 8.67
CA GLY A 30 9.42 -1.11 7.81
C GLY A 30 10.74 -1.78 7.41
N GLY A 31 11.62 -1.01 6.78
CA GLY A 31 12.92 -1.51 6.31
C GLY A 31 13.41 -0.77 5.07
N ALA A 32 14.32 -1.39 4.33
CA ALA A 32 14.86 -0.85 3.09
C ALA A 32 13.76 -0.58 2.05
N PHE A 33 13.86 0.50 1.30
CA PHE A 33 12.81 0.93 0.37
C PHE A 33 12.58 -0.01 -0.82
N GLY A 34 13.64 -0.63 -1.33
CA GLY A 34 13.57 -1.46 -2.54
C GLY A 34 12.47 -2.52 -2.51
N PRO A 35 12.37 -3.37 -1.48
CA PRO A 35 11.29 -4.35 -1.36
C PRO A 35 9.89 -3.72 -1.33
N TYR A 36 9.72 -2.55 -0.70
CA TYR A 36 8.43 -1.84 -0.65
C TYR A 36 8.05 -1.27 -2.01
N ASP A 37 9.01 -0.67 -2.74
CA ASP A 37 8.77 -0.20 -4.11
C ASP A 37 8.37 -1.35 -5.04
N ALA A 38 9.04 -2.49 -4.94
CA ALA A 38 8.71 -3.68 -5.72
C ALA A 38 7.29 -4.19 -5.39
N LYS A 39 6.93 -4.19 -4.11
CA LYS A 39 5.58 -4.58 -3.67
C LYS A 39 4.51 -3.62 -4.17
N ILE A 40 4.74 -2.31 -4.09
CA ILE A 40 3.83 -1.29 -4.64
C ILE A 40 3.62 -1.50 -6.15
N ALA A 41 4.71 -1.73 -6.90
CA ALA A 41 4.62 -2.00 -8.33
C ALA A 41 3.81 -3.26 -8.64
N GLN A 42 4.03 -4.33 -7.89
CA GLN A 42 3.30 -5.60 -8.00
C GLN A 42 1.80 -5.41 -7.75
N GLU A 43 1.43 -4.73 -6.66
CA GLU A 43 0.03 -4.50 -6.30
C GLU A 43 -0.66 -3.57 -7.31
N ASN A 44 0.03 -2.55 -7.79
CA ASN A 44 -0.49 -1.68 -8.85
C ASN A 44 -0.69 -2.42 -10.18
N ALA A 45 0.14 -3.40 -10.50
CA ALA A 45 0.00 -4.23 -11.70
C ALA A 45 -1.17 -5.20 -11.58
N SER A 46 -1.43 -5.76 -10.39
CA SER A 46 -2.56 -6.65 -10.15
C SER A 46 -3.90 -5.92 -10.18
N GLY A 47 -3.93 -4.66 -9.74
CA GLY A 47 -5.17 -3.88 -9.58
C GLY A 47 -6.07 -4.34 -8.43
N GLU A 48 -5.70 -5.40 -7.72
CA GLU A 48 -6.43 -5.90 -6.56
C GLU A 48 -6.36 -4.91 -5.39
N GLN A 49 -7.33 -4.99 -4.49
CA GLN A 49 -7.33 -4.15 -3.31
C GLN A 49 -6.24 -4.56 -2.34
N PHE A 50 -5.38 -3.62 -1.96
CA PHE A 50 -4.37 -3.81 -0.92
C PHE A 50 -4.85 -3.24 0.41
N ARG A 51 -4.75 -4.03 1.47
CA ARG A 51 -5.25 -3.69 2.80
C ARG A 51 -4.10 -3.33 3.74
N ILE A 52 -4.10 -2.10 4.28
CA ILE A 52 -3.22 -1.70 5.38
C ILE A 52 -3.91 -2.05 6.69
N GLN A 53 -3.29 -2.92 7.48
CA GLN A 53 -3.82 -3.42 8.74
C GLN A 53 -2.73 -3.50 9.82
N GLY A 54 -3.14 -3.51 11.09
CA GLY A 54 -2.24 -3.61 12.22
C GLY A 54 -1.30 -2.40 12.32
N THR A 55 -0.07 -2.63 12.77
CA THR A 55 0.96 -1.59 12.86
C THR A 55 1.74 -1.50 11.56
N CYS A 56 1.83 -0.30 10.99
CA CYS A 56 2.52 -0.02 9.72
C CYS A 56 3.52 1.12 9.93
N LYS A 57 4.81 0.77 10.10
CA LYS A 57 5.89 1.70 10.45
C LYS A 57 6.80 2.01 9.27
N SER A 58 7.34 3.22 9.23
CA SER A 58 8.44 3.58 8.32
C SER A 58 8.08 3.29 6.85
N ALA A 59 8.90 2.55 6.13
CA ALA A 59 8.66 2.19 4.72
C ALA A 59 7.31 1.51 4.47
N CYS A 60 6.70 0.87 5.48
CA CYS A 60 5.34 0.33 5.36
C CYS A 60 4.32 1.42 5.00
N THR A 61 4.49 2.65 5.50
CA THR A 61 3.59 3.77 5.18
C THR A 61 3.59 4.13 3.69
N MET A 62 4.62 3.73 2.94
CA MET A 62 4.68 3.92 1.49
C MET A 62 3.58 3.15 0.74
N PHE A 63 3.02 2.12 1.34
CA PHE A 63 1.86 1.39 0.77
C PHE A 63 0.61 2.26 0.60
N LEU A 64 0.55 3.43 1.26
CA LEU A 64 -0.48 4.43 0.98
C LEU A 64 -0.46 4.94 -0.48
N GLY A 65 0.64 4.72 -1.21
CA GLY A 65 0.77 5.03 -2.63
C GLY A 65 0.21 3.97 -3.58
N ILE A 66 -0.23 2.82 -3.08
CA ILE A 66 -0.88 1.81 -3.92
C ILE A 66 -2.23 2.34 -4.38
N ARG A 67 -2.48 2.28 -5.70
CA ARG A 67 -3.68 2.89 -6.32
C ARG A 67 -4.99 2.38 -5.75
N ASN A 68 -5.09 1.07 -5.49
CA ASN A 68 -6.28 0.46 -4.88
C ASN A 68 -6.02 0.08 -3.42
N VAL A 69 -5.53 1.05 -2.64
CA VAL A 69 -5.28 0.85 -1.20
C VAL A 69 -6.53 1.13 -0.39
N CYS A 70 -6.74 0.35 0.66
CA CYS A 70 -7.66 0.67 1.75
C CYS A 70 -6.94 0.60 3.10
N VAL A 71 -7.44 1.31 4.08
CA VAL A 71 -6.89 1.36 5.44
C VAL A 71 -7.92 0.81 6.43
N GLU A 72 -7.50 -0.09 7.30
CA GLU A 72 -8.34 -0.50 8.41
C GLU A 72 -8.42 0.60 9.47
N ARG A 73 -9.62 0.84 9.99
CA ARG A 73 -9.84 1.82 11.04
C ARG A 73 -9.00 1.57 12.29
N SER A 74 -8.73 0.30 12.58
CA SER A 74 -7.90 -0.14 13.70
C SER A 74 -6.39 -0.11 13.44
N ALA A 75 -5.96 0.15 12.20
CA ALA A 75 -4.55 0.26 11.88
C ALA A 75 -3.89 1.44 12.60
N VAL A 76 -2.59 1.33 12.85
CA VAL A 76 -1.76 2.43 13.39
C VAL A 76 -0.59 2.64 12.44
N LEU A 77 -0.55 3.80 11.80
CA LEU A 77 0.55 4.17 10.92
C LEU A 77 1.55 5.04 11.67
N MET A 78 2.84 4.79 11.46
CA MET A 78 3.92 5.45 12.20
C MET A 78 4.92 6.06 11.24
N PHE A 79 5.00 7.38 11.27
CA PHE A 79 5.77 8.22 10.35
C PHE A 79 7.06 8.72 11.01
N HIS A 80 8.11 8.85 10.23
CA HIS A 80 9.39 9.49 10.60
C HIS A 80 10.17 9.85 9.34
N ALA A 81 11.29 10.60 9.49
CA ALA A 81 12.16 10.96 8.38
C ALA A 81 12.72 9.73 7.65
N GLY A 82 12.81 9.83 6.34
CA GLY A 82 13.50 8.83 5.53
C GLY A 82 15.01 8.84 5.79
N TRP A 83 15.62 7.67 5.86
CA TRP A 83 17.05 7.52 6.06
C TRP A 83 17.60 6.33 5.28
N GLU A 84 18.82 6.48 4.83
CA GLU A 84 19.58 5.45 4.12
C GLU A 84 21.00 5.42 4.68
N HIS A 85 21.58 4.22 4.79
CA HIS A 85 22.93 4.02 5.36
C HIS A 85 23.14 4.71 6.72
N GLY A 86 22.11 4.72 7.56
CA GLY A 86 22.15 5.29 8.91
C GLY A 86 21.99 6.81 8.98
N VAL A 87 21.80 7.51 7.85
CA VAL A 87 21.69 8.97 7.77
C VAL A 87 20.32 9.40 7.24
N ILE A 88 19.69 10.38 7.90
CA ILE A 88 18.51 11.06 7.37
C ILE A 88 18.92 11.88 6.16
N THR A 89 18.23 11.69 5.04
CA THR A 89 18.46 12.50 3.84
C THR A 89 17.16 13.09 3.32
N PRO A 90 17.20 14.29 2.71
CA PRO A 90 16.04 14.86 2.04
C PRO A 90 15.50 13.93 0.93
N ALA A 91 16.38 13.26 0.21
CA ALA A 91 15.98 12.33 -0.86
C ALA A 91 15.20 11.11 -0.33
N ALA A 92 15.67 10.49 0.77
CA ALA A 92 14.99 9.39 1.41
C ALA A 92 13.62 9.81 1.97
N THR A 93 13.54 10.97 2.61
CA THR A 93 12.28 11.53 3.11
C THR A 93 11.32 11.84 1.96
N ALA A 94 11.80 12.44 0.87
CA ALA A 94 10.99 12.73 -0.31
C ALA A 94 10.45 11.45 -0.96
N ARG A 95 11.25 10.37 -1.00
CA ARG A 95 10.83 9.07 -1.51
C ARG A 95 9.64 8.51 -0.72
N MET A 96 9.66 8.61 0.60
CA MET A 96 8.53 8.22 1.44
C MET A 96 7.30 9.10 1.20
N THR A 97 7.47 10.41 1.32
CA THR A 97 6.37 11.38 1.24
C THR A 97 5.73 11.45 -0.14
N SER A 98 6.46 11.09 -1.20
CA SER A 98 5.90 11.00 -2.56
C SER A 98 4.79 9.95 -2.69
N GLN A 99 4.75 8.97 -1.81
CA GLN A 99 3.72 7.93 -1.76
C GLN A 99 2.44 8.38 -1.04
N TYR A 100 2.46 9.51 -0.36
CA TYR A 100 1.31 10.03 0.36
C TYR A 100 0.47 10.96 -0.52
N ASN A 101 -0.85 10.99 -0.31
CA ASN A 101 -1.68 12.01 -0.96
C ASN A 101 -1.31 13.42 -0.45
N GLY A 102 -1.75 14.45 -1.17
CA GLY A 102 -1.36 15.83 -0.87
C GLY A 102 -1.70 16.29 0.56
N ALA A 103 -2.87 15.89 1.05
CA ALA A 103 -3.33 16.28 2.40
C ALA A 103 -2.45 15.68 3.51
N LEU A 104 -2.17 14.38 3.42
CA LEU A 104 -1.31 13.70 4.41
C LEU A 104 0.14 14.19 4.31
N ARG A 105 0.67 14.34 3.09
CA ARG A 105 2.03 14.86 2.85
C ARG A 105 2.22 16.23 3.50
N SER A 106 1.30 17.16 3.26
CA SER A 106 1.34 18.48 3.86
C SER A 106 1.28 18.43 5.38
N TYR A 107 0.42 17.58 5.92
CA TYR A 107 0.25 17.43 7.36
C TYR A 107 1.52 16.91 8.04
N VAL A 108 2.10 15.80 7.57
CA VAL A 108 3.29 15.21 8.20
C VAL A 108 4.52 16.10 8.06
N THR A 109 4.61 16.88 6.97
CA THR A 109 5.68 17.84 6.76
C THR A 109 5.53 19.07 7.66
N SER A 110 4.36 19.69 7.69
CA SER A 110 4.10 20.91 8.48
C SER A 110 4.14 20.66 9.99
N ASN A 111 3.89 19.44 10.43
CA ASN A 111 3.96 19.05 11.85
C ASN A 111 5.32 18.43 12.23
N HIS A 112 6.32 18.53 11.36
CA HIS A 112 7.69 18.06 11.63
C HIS A 112 7.81 16.54 11.90
N PHE A 113 6.84 15.72 11.42
CA PHE A 113 6.88 14.28 11.59
C PHE A 113 7.98 13.61 10.76
N MET A 114 8.48 14.33 9.76
CA MET A 114 9.48 13.84 8.82
C MET A 114 10.87 14.46 9.04
N ASP A 115 11.12 15.04 10.22
CA ASP A 115 12.40 15.72 10.52
C ASP A 115 13.39 14.84 11.27
N THR A 116 12.88 13.87 12.05
CA THR A 116 13.68 12.98 12.90
C THR A 116 13.32 11.51 12.69
N ARG A 117 14.03 10.62 13.38
CA ARG A 117 13.72 9.17 13.41
C ARG A 117 12.64 8.82 14.41
N ASP A 118 12.15 9.76 15.20
CA ASP A 118 11.10 9.50 16.18
C ASP A 118 9.79 9.17 15.47
N PHE A 119 9.11 8.17 15.98
CA PHE A 119 7.84 7.74 15.40
C PHE A 119 6.68 8.64 15.84
N HIS A 120 5.96 9.16 14.84
CA HIS A 120 4.72 9.89 15.01
C HIS A 120 3.55 9.02 14.55
N LYS A 121 2.64 8.70 15.48
CA LYS A 121 1.51 7.79 15.24
C LYS A 121 0.32 8.56 14.70
N ILE A 122 -0.31 8.01 13.66
CA ILE A 122 -1.62 8.43 13.18
C ILE A 122 -2.51 7.20 13.13
N PRO A 123 -3.65 7.17 13.85
CA PRO A 123 -4.61 6.08 13.77
C PRO A 123 -5.19 5.92 12.36
N GLY A 124 -5.51 4.70 11.95
CA GLY A 124 -6.17 4.41 10.67
C GLY A 124 -7.48 5.16 10.51
N SER A 125 -8.25 5.31 11.59
CA SER A 125 -9.47 6.12 11.59
C SER A 125 -9.24 7.58 11.18
N VAL A 126 -8.10 8.17 11.55
CA VAL A 126 -7.71 9.54 11.19
C VAL A 126 -7.19 9.59 9.75
N ILE A 127 -6.41 8.58 9.33
CA ILE A 127 -5.97 8.43 7.93
C ILE A 127 -7.19 8.43 6.99
N ILE A 128 -8.26 7.75 7.37
CA ILE A 128 -9.50 7.68 6.61
C ILE A 128 -10.25 9.01 6.66
N SER A 129 -10.60 9.48 7.87
CA SER A 129 -11.55 10.61 8.04
C SER A 129 -10.94 11.97 7.72
N LYS A 130 -9.65 12.19 8.04
CA LYS A 130 -8.99 13.48 7.86
C LYS A 130 -8.28 13.60 6.51
N PHE A 131 -7.68 12.50 6.02
CA PHE A 131 -6.85 12.53 4.83
C PHE A 131 -7.50 11.88 3.61
N GLY A 132 -8.73 11.36 3.73
CA GLY A 132 -9.53 10.91 2.61
C GLY A 132 -9.10 9.55 2.02
N TYR A 133 -8.35 8.75 2.75
CA TYR A 133 -8.08 7.37 2.31
C TYR A 133 -9.31 6.49 2.47
N LYS A 134 -9.44 5.50 1.58
CA LYS A 134 -10.55 4.56 1.60
C LYS A 134 -10.49 3.66 2.83
N GLU A 135 -11.62 3.51 3.53
CA GLU A 135 -11.77 2.50 4.58
C GLU A 135 -11.89 1.10 3.96
N CYS A 136 -11.20 0.12 4.56
CA CYS A 136 -11.36 -1.26 4.11
C CYS A 136 -12.77 -1.79 4.39
N PRO A 137 -13.33 -2.60 3.46
CA PRO A 137 -14.56 -3.33 3.75
C PRO A 137 -14.40 -4.19 5.01
N LYS A 138 -15.47 -4.32 5.79
CA LYS A 138 -15.49 -5.26 6.92
C LYS A 138 -15.31 -6.68 6.37
N SER A 139 -14.41 -7.42 6.97
CA SER A 139 -14.20 -8.84 6.71
C SER A 139 -15.22 -9.70 7.43
#